data_a14e157e73a33c8c9f4721463973eb37
#
_entry.id   a14e157e73a33c8c9f4721463973eb37
#
_cell.length_a   1.000
_cell.length_b   1.000
_cell.length_c   1.000
_cell.angle_alpha   90.00
_cell.angle_beta   90.00
_cell.angle_gamma   90.00
#
_symmetry.space_group_name_H-M   'P 1'
#
loop_
_entity.id
_entity.type
_entity.pdbx_description
1 polymer ?
#
loop_
_entity_poly.entity_id
_entity_poly.type
_entity_poly.pdbx_seq_one_letter_code
_entity_poly.pdbx_strand_id
1 'polypeptide(L)'
;EPYRRQRQMCIRDRVYGVVENKILLDYYLQPLTKGKRIKPFVRNALRIGVYGMDNLNLPKYYLVNEVVECIKKLDYKASTFVNALLRKYQQLPKRNFDHLSKIESYSIKYSLPQELTKMLYQQYQDRIVDFFLNDEEIYNTYRINPLKTTIEDVKTTLEKDNILYTLEDDMILQTKSNLIHSSLFQQGKIIAQDKSSMMVGKILNPIENDVILDACSAPGSKAMQL
;
A
#
# COMPACT_ATOMS: atom_id res chain seq x y z
N GLU A 1 16.66 16.46 -10.04
CA GLU A 1 15.38 16.35 -9.32
C GLU A 1 14.51 15.15 -9.74
N PRO A 2 14.20 14.86 -11.03
CA PRO A 2 13.37 13.70 -11.39
C PRO A 2 13.99 12.36 -10.95
N TYR A 3 15.30 12.22 -11.08
CA TYR A 3 16.05 11.01 -10.71
C TYR A 3 16.02 10.74 -9.18
N ARG A 4 16.04 11.79 -8.38
CA ARG A 4 15.97 11.70 -6.91
C ARG A 4 14.57 11.28 -6.45
N ARG A 5 13.50 11.80 -7.07
CA ARG A 5 12.11 11.41 -6.80
C ARG A 5 11.84 9.96 -7.20
N GLN A 6 12.30 9.54 -8.38
CA GLN A 6 12.17 8.16 -8.86
C GLN A 6 12.91 7.17 -7.95
N ARG A 7 14.10 7.53 -7.45
CA ARG A 7 14.86 6.72 -6.50
C ARG A 7 14.17 6.59 -5.15
N GLN A 8 13.58 7.67 -4.63
CA GLN A 8 12.80 7.64 -3.38
C GLN A 8 11.53 6.78 -3.52
N MET A 9 10.83 6.87 -4.65
CA MET A 9 9.67 6.03 -4.96
C MET A 9 10.06 4.54 -4.99
N CYS A 10 11.13 4.18 -5.70
CA CYS A 10 11.64 2.80 -5.71
C CYS A 10 12.03 2.25 -4.33
N ILE A 11 12.59 3.08 -3.44
CA ILE A 11 12.92 2.64 -2.07
C ILE A 11 11.65 2.41 -1.27
N ARG A 12 10.70 3.33 -1.34
CA ARG A 12 9.41 3.21 -0.67
C ARG A 12 8.67 1.94 -1.10
N ASP A 13 8.54 1.72 -2.40
CA ASP A 13 7.85 0.56 -2.97
C ASP A 13 8.48 -0.77 -2.52
N ARG A 14 9.83 -0.83 -2.44
CA ARG A 14 10.53 -2.00 -1.92
C ARG A 14 10.26 -2.25 -0.44
N VAL A 15 10.27 -1.18 0.38
CA VAL A 15 10.04 -1.32 1.82
C VAL A 15 8.60 -1.77 2.09
N TYR A 16 7.62 -1.10 1.51
CA TYR A 16 6.21 -1.46 1.67
C TYR A 16 5.92 -2.85 1.11
N GLY A 17 6.38 -3.15 -0.10
CA GLY A 17 6.17 -4.46 -0.71
C GLY A 17 6.79 -5.61 0.09
N VAL A 18 7.94 -5.42 0.73
CA VAL A 18 8.50 -6.42 1.64
C VAL A 18 7.68 -6.57 2.92
N VAL A 19 7.16 -5.47 3.47
CA VAL A 19 6.33 -5.51 4.69
C VAL A 19 4.99 -6.18 4.40
N GLU A 20 4.34 -5.81 3.31
CA GLU A 20 3.07 -6.36 2.87
C GLU A 20 3.15 -7.86 2.53
N ASN A 21 4.29 -8.31 1.97
CA ASN A 21 4.50 -9.71 1.58
C ASN A 21 5.35 -10.51 2.57
N LYS A 22 5.50 -10.03 3.81
CA LYS A 22 6.46 -10.58 4.77
C LYS A 22 6.27 -12.08 5.04
N ILE A 23 5.04 -12.55 5.23
CA ILE A 23 4.74 -13.96 5.54
C ILE A 23 5.01 -14.83 4.31
N LEU A 24 4.64 -14.38 3.12
CA LEU A 24 4.90 -15.05 1.85
C LEU A 24 6.41 -15.19 1.60
N LEU A 25 7.17 -14.10 1.81
CA LEU A 25 8.62 -14.10 1.64
C LEU A 25 9.31 -15.05 2.64
N ASP A 26 8.86 -15.07 3.89
CA ASP A 26 9.38 -16.01 4.90
C ASP A 26 9.05 -17.47 4.53
N TYR A 27 7.88 -17.73 3.96
CA TYR A 27 7.51 -19.05 3.48
C TYR A 27 8.45 -19.55 2.36
N TYR A 28 8.80 -18.69 1.41
CA TYR A 28 9.76 -19.03 0.36
C TYR A 28 11.19 -19.19 0.87
N LEU A 29 11.57 -18.44 1.88
CA LEU A 29 12.90 -18.49 2.50
C LEU A 29 13.09 -19.69 3.45
N GLN A 30 12.01 -20.23 4.02
CA GLN A 30 12.05 -21.30 5.03
C GLN A 30 12.87 -22.53 4.59
N PRO A 31 12.69 -23.12 3.40
CA PRO A 31 13.47 -24.29 2.97
C PRO A 31 14.96 -23.99 2.80
N LEU A 32 15.28 -22.74 2.44
CA LEU A 32 16.66 -22.31 2.22
C LEU A 32 17.41 -22.10 3.52
N THR A 33 16.72 -21.64 4.55
CA THR A 33 17.31 -21.33 5.86
C THR A 33 17.36 -22.53 6.79
N LYS A 34 16.61 -23.60 6.48
CA LYS A 34 16.56 -24.87 7.25
C LYS A 34 16.40 -24.65 8.76
N GLY A 35 15.57 -23.70 9.17
CA GLY A 35 15.32 -23.40 10.57
C GLY A 35 16.49 -22.73 11.33
N LYS A 36 17.58 -22.38 10.67
CA LYS A 36 18.71 -21.69 11.30
C LYS A 36 18.28 -20.34 11.86
N ARG A 37 18.78 -20.01 13.05
CA ARG A 37 18.60 -18.67 13.63
C ARG A 37 19.43 -17.65 12.82
N ILE A 38 18.75 -16.76 12.11
CA ILE A 38 19.33 -15.75 11.26
C ILE A 38 19.18 -14.38 11.92
N LYS A 39 20.24 -13.57 11.92
CA LYS A 39 20.20 -12.19 12.41
C LYS A 39 19.09 -11.40 11.66
N PRO A 40 18.34 -10.51 12.34
CA PRO A 40 17.22 -9.78 11.74
C PRO A 40 17.57 -9.03 10.44
N PHE A 41 18.71 -8.34 10.40
CA PHE A 41 19.14 -7.61 9.23
C PHE A 41 19.44 -8.52 8.02
N VAL A 42 20.00 -9.71 8.26
CA VAL A 42 20.25 -10.72 7.20
C VAL A 42 18.92 -11.25 6.66
N ARG A 43 17.96 -11.54 7.54
CA ARG A 43 16.62 -11.97 7.14
C ARG A 43 15.93 -10.92 6.28
N ASN A 44 16.01 -9.65 6.67
CA ASN A 44 15.43 -8.54 5.89
C ASN A 44 16.13 -8.38 4.54
N ALA A 45 17.44 -8.54 4.48
CA ALA A 45 18.18 -8.55 3.21
C ALA A 45 17.71 -9.66 2.26
N LEU A 46 17.50 -10.87 2.80
CA LEU A 46 16.95 -11.99 2.00
C LEU A 46 15.53 -11.69 1.51
N ARG A 47 14.65 -11.12 2.35
CA ARG A 47 13.29 -10.70 1.96
C ARG A 47 13.34 -9.66 0.84
N ILE A 48 14.19 -8.64 0.96
CA ILE A 48 14.37 -7.60 -0.07
C ILE A 48 14.86 -8.23 -1.39
N GLY A 49 15.81 -9.14 -1.33
CA GLY A 49 16.32 -9.82 -2.50
C GLY A 49 15.26 -10.68 -3.20
N VAL A 50 14.52 -11.48 -2.45
CA VAL A 50 13.43 -12.32 -2.98
C VAL A 50 12.30 -11.46 -3.55
N TYR A 51 11.82 -10.46 -2.79
CA TYR A 51 10.80 -9.54 -3.29
C TYR A 51 11.21 -8.84 -4.58
N GLY A 52 12.44 -8.35 -4.62
CA GLY A 52 12.97 -7.68 -5.81
C GLY A 52 13.01 -8.60 -7.03
N MET A 53 13.41 -9.87 -6.87
CA MET A 53 13.47 -10.84 -7.96
C MET A 53 12.10 -11.26 -8.48
N ASP A 54 11.08 -11.23 -7.63
CA ASP A 54 9.75 -11.71 -7.96
C ASP A 54 8.80 -10.61 -8.44
N ASN A 55 8.99 -9.36 -7.98
CA ASN A 55 8.02 -8.28 -8.18
C ASN A 55 8.60 -7.05 -8.89
N LEU A 56 9.93 -6.92 -9.01
CA LEU A 56 10.51 -5.78 -9.70
C LEU A 56 11.00 -6.19 -11.09
N ASN A 57 10.72 -5.36 -12.08
CA ASN A 57 11.20 -5.57 -13.44
C ASN A 57 12.68 -5.14 -13.59
N LEU A 58 13.56 -5.82 -12.84
CA LEU A 58 15.00 -5.58 -12.84
C LEU A 58 15.76 -6.89 -13.03
N PRO A 59 16.97 -6.87 -13.66
CA PRO A 59 17.78 -8.07 -13.80
C PRO A 59 18.11 -8.70 -12.45
N LYS A 60 17.84 -10.00 -12.31
CA LYS A 60 18.01 -10.72 -11.04
C LYS A 60 19.45 -10.64 -10.50
N TYR A 61 20.44 -10.69 -11.37
CA TYR A 61 21.85 -10.58 -10.97
C TYR A 61 22.18 -9.22 -10.35
N TYR A 62 21.60 -8.15 -10.90
CA TYR A 62 21.76 -6.79 -10.36
C TYR A 62 21.19 -6.69 -8.94
N LEU A 63 19.98 -7.20 -8.73
CA LEU A 63 19.32 -7.20 -7.43
C LEU A 63 20.11 -7.97 -6.37
N VAL A 64 20.66 -9.14 -6.73
CA VAL A 64 21.52 -9.92 -5.82
C VAL A 64 22.77 -9.13 -5.45
N ASN A 65 23.43 -8.53 -6.43
CA ASN A 65 24.65 -7.76 -6.19
C ASN A 65 24.40 -6.55 -5.28
N GLU A 66 23.31 -5.78 -5.52
CA GLU A 66 22.94 -4.63 -4.69
C GLU A 66 22.72 -5.04 -3.21
N VAL A 67 21.96 -6.12 -2.99
CA VAL A 67 21.69 -6.61 -1.63
C VAL A 67 22.98 -7.10 -0.97
N VAL A 68 23.81 -7.83 -1.69
CA VAL A 68 25.09 -8.35 -1.18
C VAL A 68 26.05 -7.23 -0.82
N GLU A 69 26.20 -6.21 -1.66
CA GLU A 69 27.05 -5.05 -1.38
C GLU A 69 26.55 -4.23 -0.17
N CYS A 70 25.23 -4.11 0.02
CA CYS A 70 24.67 -3.48 1.23
C CYS A 70 25.06 -4.28 2.48
N ILE A 71 24.91 -5.60 2.47
CA ILE A 71 25.25 -6.46 3.62
C ILE A 71 26.74 -6.52 3.88
N LYS A 72 27.56 -6.51 2.84
CA LYS A 72 29.03 -6.54 2.96
C LYS A 72 29.58 -5.37 3.78
N LYS A 73 28.95 -4.21 3.69
CA LYS A 73 29.28 -3.03 4.51
C LYS A 73 28.97 -3.22 5.99
N LEU A 74 28.03 -4.11 6.35
CA LEU A 74 27.59 -4.37 7.71
C LEU A 74 28.27 -5.62 8.31
N ASP A 75 28.38 -6.68 7.52
CA ASP A 75 28.94 -7.97 7.94
C ASP A 75 29.41 -8.76 6.69
N TYR A 76 30.70 -8.79 6.47
CA TYR A 76 31.30 -9.47 5.31
C TYR A 76 30.96 -10.98 5.25
N LYS A 77 30.98 -11.67 6.42
CA LYS A 77 30.65 -13.10 6.49
C LYS A 77 29.18 -13.35 6.14
N ALA A 78 28.30 -12.48 6.60
CA ALA A 78 26.88 -12.54 6.27
C ALA A 78 26.62 -12.30 4.77
N SER A 79 27.41 -11.47 4.10
CA SER A 79 27.24 -11.20 2.66
C SER A 79 27.43 -12.46 1.80
N THR A 80 28.41 -13.29 2.11
CA THR A 80 28.63 -14.58 1.43
C THR A 80 27.45 -15.52 1.61
N PHE A 81 26.90 -15.59 2.81
CA PHE A 81 25.71 -16.39 3.10
C PHE A 81 24.47 -15.88 2.34
N VAL A 82 24.23 -14.56 2.34
CA VAL A 82 23.12 -13.95 1.59
C VAL A 82 23.24 -14.22 0.10
N ASN A 83 24.44 -14.03 -0.49
CA ASN A 83 24.69 -14.32 -1.90
C ASN A 83 24.36 -15.77 -2.26
N ALA A 84 24.86 -16.73 -1.47
CA ALA A 84 24.62 -18.15 -1.69
C ALA A 84 23.11 -18.49 -1.66
N LEU A 85 22.37 -17.96 -0.69
CA LEU A 85 20.93 -18.22 -0.57
C LEU A 85 20.11 -17.57 -1.69
N LEU A 86 20.40 -16.32 -2.06
CA LEU A 86 19.70 -15.64 -3.14
C LEU A 86 19.96 -16.29 -4.50
N ARG A 87 21.20 -16.72 -4.79
CA ARG A 87 21.51 -17.49 -5.99
C ARG A 87 20.80 -18.85 -6.01
N LYS A 88 20.72 -19.52 -4.86
CA LYS A 88 19.98 -20.77 -4.75
C LYS A 88 18.49 -20.56 -4.97
N TYR A 89 17.91 -19.47 -4.44
CA TYR A 89 16.51 -19.11 -4.68
C TYR A 89 16.20 -18.96 -6.17
N GLN A 90 17.07 -18.33 -6.94
CA GLN A 90 16.89 -18.16 -8.39
C GLN A 90 16.75 -19.48 -9.16
N GLN A 91 17.34 -20.56 -8.66
CA GLN A 91 17.38 -21.87 -9.31
C GLN A 91 16.23 -22.79 -8.90
N LEU A 92 15.55 -22.47 -7.80
CA LEU A 92 14.48 -23.32 -7.28
C LEU A 92 13.14 -22.93 -7.92
N PRO A 93 12.26 -23.92 -8.19
CA PRO A 93 10.87 -23.60 -8.51
C PRO A 93 10.20 -22.93 -7.34
N LYS A 94 9.25 -22.03 -7.61
CA LYS A 94 8.44 -21.44 -6.55
C LYS A 94 7.69 -22.53 -5.79
N ARG A 95 7.76 -22.47 -4.47
CA ARG A 95 7.05 -23.38 -3.58
C ARG A 95 5.55 -23.20 -3.75
N ASN A 96 4.81 -24.29 -4.01
CA ASN A 96 3.36 -24.29 -4.09
C ASN A 96 2.70 -24.32 -2.69
N PHE A 97 1.38 -24.26 -2.67
CA PHE A 97 0.56 -24.23 -1.45
C PHE A 97 -0.30 -25.49 -1.30
N ASP A 98 -0.15 -26.49 -2.19
CA ASP A 98 -1.06 -27.64 -2.32
C ASP A 98 -1.13 -28.52 -1.08
N HIS A 99 -0.06 -28.53 -0.28
CA HIS A 99 0.04 -29.30 0.96
C HIS A 99 -0.50 -28.56 2.20
N LEU A 100 -1.00 -27.34 2.04
CA LEU A 100 -1.49 -26.49 3.12
C LEU A 100 -3.03 -26.54 3.20
N SER A 101 -3.56 -26.30 4.39
CA SER A 101 -5.00 -26.02 4.52
C SER A 101 -5.36 -24.71 3.81
N LYS A 102 -6.64 -24.54 3.45
CA LYS A 102 -7.11 -23.27 2.81
C LYS A 102 -6.73 -22.03 3.63
N ILE A 103 -6.91 -22.08 4.96
CA ILE A 103 -6.61 -20.96 5.85
C ILE A 103 -5.11 -20.64 5.85
N GLU A 104 -4.25 -21.66 5.93
CA GLU A 104 -2.80 -21.49 5.85
C GLU A 104 -2.36 -20.94 4.49
N SER A 105 -2.93 -21.49 3.42
CA SER A 105 -2.66 -21.03 2.05
C SER A 105 -3.03 -19.55 1.88
N TYR A 106 -4.20 -19.12 2.32
CA TYR A 106 -4.62 -17.72 2.27
C TYR A 106 -3.77 -16.82 3.17
N SER A 107 -3.48 -17.28 4.40
CA SER A 107 -2.60 -16.56 5.33
C SER A 107 -1.23 -16.25 4.69
N ILE A 108 -0.64 -17.24 4.06
CA ILE A 108 0.69 -17.09 3.42
C ILE A 108 0.58 -16.28 2.14
N LYS A 109 -0.35 -16.60 1.26
CA LYS A 109 -0.50 -15.96 -0.06
C LYS A 109 -0.75 -14.46 0.04
N TYR A 110 -1.58 -14.05 1.01
CA TYR A 110 -1.93 -12.65 1.24
C TYR A 110 -1.19 -12.01 2.41
N SER A 111 -0.20 -12.71 2.97
CA SER A 111 0.63 -12.23 4.10
C SER A 111 -0.18 -11.75 5.30
N LEU A 112 -1.29 -12.38 5.61
CA LEU A 112 -2.13 -12.09 6.75
C LEU A 112 -1.78 -12.97 7.95
N PRO A 113 -1.87 -12.46 9.19
CA PRO A 113 -1.81 -13.31 10.38
C PRO A 113 -2.86 -14.43 10.32
N GLN A 114 -2.48 -15.65 10.71
CA GLN A 114 -3.34 -16.83 10.57
C GLN A 114 -4.69 -16.67 11.31
N GLU A 115 -4.68 -16.06 12.49
CA GLU A 115 -5.90 -15.80 13.27
C GLU A 115 -6.85 -14.84 12.52
N LEU A 116 -6.32 -13.77 11.94
CA LEU A 116 -7.12 -12.85 11.13
C LEU A 116 -7.69 -13.56 9.89
N THR A 117 -6.87 -14.36 9.23
CA THR A 117 -7.32 -15.15 8.07
C THR A 117 -8.45 -16.11 8.45
N LYS A 118 -8.35 -16.75 9.61
CA LYS A 118 -9.38 -17.63 10.14
C LYS A 118 -10.70 -16.89 10.39
N MET A 119 -10.66 -15.72 11.01
CA MET A 119 -11.84 -14.89 11.25
C MET A 119 -12.50 -14.46 9.94
N LEU A 120 -11.70 -13.96 8.99
CA LEU A 120 -12.21 -13.56 7.68
C LEU A 120 -12.78 -14.75 6.90
N TYR A 121 -12.13 -15.92 6.96
CA TYR A 121 -12.62 -17.12 6.29
C TYR A 121 -13.94 -17.63 6.90
N GLN A 122 -14.11 -17.54 8.21
CA GLN A 122 -15.38 -17.88 8.87
C GLN A 122 -16.53 -16.98 8.39
N GLN A 123 -16.27 -15.72 8.15
CA GLN A 123 -17.28 -14.73 7.75
C GLN A 123 -17.55 -14.73 6.24
N TYR A 124 -16.51 -14.84 5.41
CA TYR A 124 -16.59 -14.63 3.97
C TYR A 124 -16.33 -15.87 3.13
N GLN A 125 -15.87 -16.98 3.73
CA GLN A 125 -15.48 -18.22 3.03
C GLN A 125 -14.48 -17.92 1.90
N ASP A 126 -14.65 -18.52 0.73
CA ASP A 126 -13.73 -18.33 -0.40
C ASP A 126 -13.82 -16.91 -1.01
N ARG A 127 -14.84 -16.11 -0.67
CA ARG A 127 -14.92 -14.69 -1.05
C ARG A 127 -13.87 -13.80 -0.38
N ILE A 128 -13.12 -14.33 0.60
CA ILE A 128 -11.95 -13.61 1.15
C ILE A 128 -10.97 -13.19 0.04
N VAL A 129 -10.91 -13.93 -1.06
CA VAL A 129 -10.06 -13.66 -2.21
C VAL A 129 -10.43 -12.32 -2.88
N ASP A 130 -11.72 -11.97 -2.88
CA ASP A 130 -12.23 -10.74 -3.52
C ASP A 130 -11.62 -9.47 -2.89
N PHE A 131 -11.26 -9.53 -1.59
CA PHE A 131 -10.61 -8.40 -0.90
C PHE A 131 -9.19 -8.13 -1.38
N PHE A 132 -8.53 -9.11 -2.00
CA PHE A 132 -7.11 -9.03 -2.39
C PHE A 132 -6.90 -9.06 -3.90
N LEU A 133 -7.94 -9.37 -4.67
CA LEU A 133 -7.90 -9.37 -6.14
C LEU A 133 -8.43 -8.08 -6.76
N ASN A 134 -8.96 -7.17 -5.94
CA ASN A 134 -9.39 -5.87 -6.44
C ASN A 134 -8.16 -5.04 -6.82
N ASP A 135 -7.78 -5.12 -8.10
CA ASP A 135 -6.95 -4.14 -8.79
C ASP A 135 -7.75 -2.84 -9.05
N GLU A 136 -8.49 -2.37 -8.02
CA GLU A 136 -9.15 -1.08 -8.14
C GLU A 136 -8.07 -0.01 -8.29
N GLU A 137 -8.16 0.73 -9.37
CA GLU A 137 -7.29 1.87 -9.60
C GLU A 137 -7.36 2.81 -8.40
N ILE A 138 -6.22 3.08 -7.78
CA ILE A 138 -6.14 3.98 -6.63
C ILE A 138 -6.37 5.41 -7.10
N TYR A 139 -7.49 5.98 -6.73
CA TYR A 139 -7.79 7.40 -6.93
C TYR A 139 -7.55 8.19 -5.65
N ASN A 140 -6.99 9.38 -5.81
CA ASN A 140 -7.00 10.39 -4.76
C ASN A 140 -8.40 10.99 -4.70
N THR A 141 -8.99 11.01 -3.51
CA THR A 141 -10.34 11.50 -3.29
C THR A 141 -10.32 12.80 -2.51
N TYR A 142 -11.06 13.77 -2.99
CA TYR A 142 -11.18 15.10 -2.38
C TYR A 142 -12.64 15.48 -2.23
N ARG A 143 -12.98 16.12 -1.13
CA ARG A 143 -14.27 16.76 -0.93
C ARG A 143 -14.21 18.20 -1.39
N ILE A 144 -15.16 18.62 -2.22
CA ILE A 144 -15.34 20.03 -2.60
C ILE A 144 -15.93 20.78 -1.39
N ASN A 145 -15.39 21.96 -1.09
CA ASN A 145 -15.82 22.78 0.02
C ASN A 145 -16.81 23.86 -0.48
N PRO A 146 -18.13 23.69 -0.28
CA PRO A 146 -19.14 24.61 -0.80
C PRO A 146 -19.08 26.00 -0.16
N LEU A 147 -18.43 26.15 1.01
CA LEU A 147 -18.24 27.44 1.65
C LEU A 147 -17.16 28.30 0.97
N LYS A 148 -16.34 27.72 0.10
CA LYS A 148 -15.17 28.41 -0.51
C LYS A 148 -15.16 28.39 -2.03
N THR A 149 -15.96 27.57 -2.67
CA THR A 149 -15.92 27.39 -4.13
C THR A 149 -17.21 26.78 -4.63
N THR A 150 -17.46 26.96 -5.93
CA THR A 150 -18.50 26.25 -6.66
C THR A 150 -17.91 25.04 -7.39
N ILE A 151 -18.76 24.12 -7.80
CA ILE A 151 -18.36 22.95 -8.62
C ILE A 151 -17.79 23.40 -9.95
N GLU A 152 -18.38 24.42 -10.54
CA GLU A 152 -18.00 25.00 -11.84
C GLU A 152 -16.58 25.58 -11.77
N ASP A 153 -16.23 26.29 -10.68
CA ASP A 153 -14.90 26.84 -10.47
C ASP A 153 -13.86 25.71 -10.37
N VAL A 154 -14.20 24.62 -9.67
CA VAL A 154 -13.33 23.45 -9.55
C VAL A 154 -13.12 22.79 -10.90
N LYS A 155 -14.20 22.54 -11.67
CA LYS A 155 -14.13 21.98 -13.02
C LYS A 155 -13.25 22.82 -13.94
N THR A 156 -13.53 24.12 -14.02
CA THR A 156 -12.77 25.06 -14.84
C THR A 156 -11.26 25.04 -14.52
N THR A 157 -10.93 24.96 -13.22
CA THR A 157 -9.54 24.90 -12.81
C THR A 157 -8.86 23.59 -13.21
N LEU A 158 -9.54 22.45 -13.01
CA LEU A 158 -9.01 21.14 -13.36
C LEU A 158 -8.84 20.96 -14.87
N GLU A 159 -9.80 21.45 -15.66
CA GLU A 159 -9.74 21.44 -17.13
C GLU A 159 -8.59 22.30 -17.66
N LYS A 160 -8.41 23.49 -17.10
CA LYS A 160 -7.28 24.37 -17.43
C LYS A 160 -5.92 23.70 -17.14
N ASP A 161 -5.83 22.93 -16.07
CA ASP A 161 -4.63 22.21 -15.68
C ASP A 161 -4.49 20.84 -16.37
N ASN A 162 -5.41 20.48 -17.29
CA ASN A 162 -5.48 19.19 -17.99
C ASN A 162 -5.51 17.98 -17.04
N ILE A 163 -6.22 18.11 -15.92
CA ILE A 163 -6.35 17.04 -14.92
C ILE A 163 -7.61 16.24 -15.20
N LEU A 164 -7.45 14.93 -15.45
CA LEU A 164 -8.57 14.00 -15.58
C LEU A 164 -9.19 13.74 -14.21
N TYR A 165 -10.51 13.84 -14.12
CA TYR A 165 -11.27 13.67 -12.90
C TYR A 165 -12.64 13.05 -13.15
N THR A 166 -13.23 12.52 -12.08
CA THR A 166 -14.66 12.18 -12.00
C THR A 166 -15.27 12.89 -10.80
N LEU A 167 -16.54 13.25 -10.94
CA LEU A 167 -17.33 13.86 -9.87
C LEU A 167 -18.49 12.94 -9.51
N GLU A 168 -18.71 12.73 -8.23
CA GLU A 168 -19.81 11.96 -7.69
C GLU A 168 -20.55 12.80 -6.65
N ASP A 169 -21.89 12.83 -6.73
CA ASP A 169 -22.79 13.55 -5.80
C ASP A 169 -22.45 15.04 -5.60
N ASP A 170 -21.92 15.70 -6.64
CA ASP A 170 -21.53 17.12 -6.61
C ASP A 170 -20.56 17.54 -5.51
N MET A 171 -20.01 16.60 -4.78
CA MET A 171 -19.15 16.82 -3.62
C MET A 171 -17.84 16.05 -3.71
N ILE A 172 -17.84 14.88 -4.33
CA ILE A 172 -16.73 13.93 -4.31
C ILE A 172 -15.97 14.02 -5.60
N LEU A 173 -14.76 14.57 -5.53
CA LEU A 173 -13.81 14.64 -6.64
C LEU A 173 -12.83 13.47 -6.55
N GLN A 174 -12.72 12.68 -7.61
CA GLN A 174 -11.77 11.59 -7.73
C GLN A 174 -10.83 11.84 -8.90
N THR A 175 -9.54 11.64 -8.71
CA THR A 175 -8.51 11.79 -9.73
C THR A 175 -7.28 10.95 -9.43
N LYS A 176 -6.54 10.54 -10.46
CA LYS A 176 -5.21 9.92 -10.28
C LYS A 176 -4.13 10.94 -9.90
N SER A 177 -4.38 12.21 -10.14
CA SER A 177 -3.45 13.30 -9.82
C SER A 177 -3.45 13.61 -8.33
N ASN A 178 -2.27 13.88 -7.77
CA ASN A 178 -2.15 14.38 -6.41
C ASN A 178 -2.31 15.90 -6.39
N LEU A 179 -3.43 16.39 -5.83
CA LEU A 179 -3.78 17.81 -5.80
C LEU A 179 -3.33 18.56 -4.52
N ILE A 180 -2.58 17.93 -3.62
CA ILE A 180 -2.15 18.55 -2.34
C ILE A 180 -1.37 19.85 -2.57
N HIS A 181 -0.66 19.97 -3.70
CA HIS A 181 0.11 21.17 -4.07
C HIS A 181 -0.63 22.11 -5.02
N SER A 182 -1.88 21.79 -5.39
CA SER A 182 -2.70 22.65 -6.26
C SER A 182 -3.22 23.88 -5.54
N SER A 183 -3.56 24.92 -6.31
CA SER A 183 -4.21 26.13 -5.76
C SER A 183 -5.55 25.81 -5.11
N LEU A 184 -6.31 24.85 -5.64
CA LEU A 184 -7.57 24.40 -5.08
C LEU A 184 -7.40 23.88 -3.64
N PHE A 185 -6.38 23.05 -3.40
CA PHE A 185 -6.12 22.49 -2.09
C PHE A 185 -5.56 23.55 -1.11
N GLN A 186 -4.58 24.36 -1.54
CA GLN A 186 -3.96 25.37 -0.69
C GLN A 186 -4.94 26.46 -0.26
N GLN A 187 -5.92 26.78 -1.08
CA GLN A 187 -7.01 27.72 -0.76
C GLN A 187 -8.13 27.07 0.06
N GLY A 188 -8.06 25.76 0.31
CA GLY A 188 -9.09 25.02 1.02
C GLY A 188 -10.40 24.87 0.27
N LYS A 189 -10.39 25.02 -1.06
CA LYS A 189 -11.52 24.78 -1.97
C LYS A 189 -11.83 23.30 -2.10
N ILE A 190 -10.80 22.46 -1.99
CA ILE A 190 -10.92 21.00 -1.87
C ILE A 190 -10.17 20.51 -0.64
N ILE A 191 -10.63 19.42 -0.04
CA ILE A 191 -10.08 18.80 1.17
C ILE A 191 -9.84 17.32 0.87
N ALA A 192 -8.63 16.82 1.13
CA ALA A 192 -8.35 15.39 0.99
C ALA A 192 -9.14 14.60 2.04
N GLN A 193 -10.03 13.74 1.59
CA GLN A 193 -10.90 12.93 2.45
C GLN A 193 -11.36 11.70 1.68
N ASP A 194 -11.37 10.53 2.35
CA ASP A 194 -11.90 9.31 1.75
C ASP A 194 -13.42 9.37 1.60
N LYS A 195 -13.92 8.73 0.55
CA LYS A 195 -15.36 8.63 0.27
C LYS A 195 -16.14 8.08 1.47
N SER A 196 -15.64 7.02 2.11
CA SER A 196 -16.26 6.44 3.32
C SER A 196 -16.36 7.44 4.47
N SER A 197 -15.34 8.29 4.64
CA SER A 197 -15.36 9.36 5.65
C SER A 197 -16.35 10.47 5.32
N MET A 198 -16.57 10.79 4.04
CA MET A 198 -17.56 11.77 3.60
C MET A 198 -18.99 11.27 3.82
N MET A 199 -19.21 9.95 3.67
CA MET A 199 -20.51 9.33 3.89
C MET A 199 -21.02 9.48 5.34
N VAL A 200 -20.13 9.58 6.32
CA VAL A 200 -20.52 9.79 7.72
C VAL A 200 -21.32 11.08 7.90
N GLY A 201 -20.82 12.21 7.39
CA GLY A 201 -21.55 13.48 7.44
C GLY A 201 -22.84 13.46 6.62
N LYS A 202 -22.83 12.77 5.47
CA LYS A 202 -24.00 12.62 4.61
C LYS A 202 -25.11 11.79 5.27
N ILE A 203 -24.75 10.70 5.96
CA ILE A 203 -25.71 9.85 6.68
C ILE A 203 -26.25 10.57 7.90
N LEU A 204 -25.41 11.32 8.63
CA LEU A 204 -25.83 12.09 9.79
C LEU A 204 -26.84 13.18 9.39
N ASN A 205 -26.65 13.81 8.21
CA ASN A 205 -27.54 14.81 7.62
C ASN A 205 -28.04 15.87 8.63
N PRO A 206 -27.10 16.63 9.26
CA PRO A 206 -27.48 17.59 10.31
C PRO A 206 -28.39 18.70 9.79
N ILE A 207 -29.27 19.15 10.65
CA ILE A 207 -30.14 20.30 10.38
C ILE A 207 -29.76 21.48 11.26
N GLU A 208 -30.22 22.65 10.90
CA GLU A 208 -30.00 23.89 11.67
C GLU A 208 -30.47 23.72 13.15
N ASN A 209 -29.59 24.16 14.08
CA ASN A 209 -29.74 24.03 15.53
C ASN A 209 -29.47 22.62 16.11
N ASP A 210 -29.05 21.65 15.35
CA ASP A 210 -28.58 20.38 15.91
C ASP A 210 -27.34 20.58 16.79
N VAL A 211 -27.27 19.85 17.90
CA VAL A 211 -26.09 19.80 18.75
C VAL A 211 -25.37 18.51 18.49
N ILE A 212 -24.17 18.61 17.85
CA ILE A 212 -23.40 17.48 17.41
C ILE A 212 -22.12 17.36 18.22
N LEU A 213 -21.84 16.17 18.75
CA LEU A 213 -20.57 15.82 19.38
C LEU A 213 -19.73 14.99 18.45
N ASP A 214 -18.62 15.54 17.94
CA ASP A 214 -17.56 14.76 17.28
C ASP A 214 -16.46 14.41 18.29
N ALA A 215 -16.56 13.21 18.89
CA ALA A 215 -15.63 12.73 19.92
C ALA A 215 -14.22 12.39 19.39
N CYS A 216 -14.06 12.29 18.06
CA CYS A 216 -12.80 11.97 17.40
C CYS A 216 -12.49 12.94 16.26
N SER A 217 -12.69 14.23 16.47
CA SER A 217 -12.69 15.26 15.43
C SER A 217 -11.33 15.51 14.75
N ALA A 218 -10.21 15.21 15.40
CA ALA A 218 -8.88 15.49 14.83
C ALA A 218 -8.60 14.68 13.56
N PRO A 219 -8.08 15.28 12.48
CA PRO A 219 -7.72 16.67 12.27
C PRO A 219 -8.87 17.60 11.86
N GLY A 220 -10.12 17.18 11.93
CA GLY A 220 -11.30 18.02 11.71
C GLY A 220 -11.98 17.85 10.35
N SER A 221 -11.55 16.96 9.48
CA SER A 221 -12.12 16.82 8.14
C SER A 221 -13.59 16.38 8.13
N LYS A 222 -14.04 15.60 9.13
CA LYS A 222 -15.45 15.24 9.31
C LYS A 222 -16.23 16.38 9.96
N ALA A 223 -15.70 16.97 11.05
CA ALA A 223 -16.34 18.09 11.73
C ALA A 223 -16.54 19.32 10.81
N MET A 224 -15.61 19.56 9.89
CA MET A 224 -15.74 20.63 8.88
C MET A 224 -16.76 20.32 7.77
N GLN A 225 -17.32 19.14 7.72
CA GLN A 225 -18.36 18.76 6.77
C GLN A 225 -19.75 19.01 7.35
N LEU A 226 -19.86 18.99 8.66
CA LEU A 226 -21.09 19.19 9.44
C LEU A 226 -21.38 20.67 9.64
#